data_775ec97e633c2041123d6a8d888264ec
#
_entry.id   775ec97e633c2041123d6a8d888264ec
#
_cell.length_a   1.000
_cell.length_b   1.000
_cell.length_c   1.000
_cell.angle_alpha   90.00
_cell.angle_beta   90.00
_cell.angle_gamma   90.00
#
_symmetry.space_group_name_H-M   'P 1'
#
loop_
_entity.id
_entity.type
_entity.pdbx_description
1 polymer ?
#
loop_
_entity_poly.entity_id
_entity_poly.type
_entity_poly.pdbx_seq_one_letter_code
_entity_poly.pdbx_strand_id
1 'polypeptide(L)'
;MSSVRQTETIPEWKQEEVDELVEFIESFNSVGIVGVAGIPSRQLQAMRRELHGSADVRMSRNTLTVRALDAVDDGVEALTEYVSGQVALIGTNDNPFGLFKQLEASKTPAPINAGEVAPNAVVIPEGDTGVDPGPFVGELQTVGAAARIQDGSIMVTEDSTVLEEGEVVDDDLANVLVELGIEPKEVGRDLTGVYSEGVLFEPDEVAIDVDEYAADIRSAAAAGR
;
A
#
# COMPACT_ATOMS: atom_id res chain seq x y z
N MET A 1 31.48 18.82 -12.97
CA MET A 1 31.39 17.63 -13.85
C MET A 1 31.67 16.40 -12.99
N SER A 2 30.62 15.68 -12.60
CA SER A 2 30.75 14.45 -11.80
C SER A 2 31.14 13.31 -12.75
N SER A 3 32.31 12.75 -12.60
CA SER A 3 32.75 11.58 -13.36
C SER A 3 31.99 10.38 -12.90
N VAL A 4 31.02 9.93 -13.70
CA VAL A 4 30.36 8.63 -13.53
C VAL A 4 31.47 7.57 -13.59
N ARG A 5 31.77 6.91 -12.46
CA ARG A 5 32.64 5.74 -12.41
C ARG A 5 31.98 4.63 -13.23
N GLN A 6 32.42 4.48 -14.48
CA GLN A 6 32.16 3.27 -15.25
C GLN A 6 33.02 2.15 -14.66
N THR A 7 32.44 1.21 -13.98
CA THR A 7 33.10 -0.02 -13.55
C THR A 7 33.26 -0.89 -14.80
N GLU A 8 34.47 -1.13 -15.25
CA GLU A 8 34.77 -1.94 -16.46
C GLU A 8 34.33 -3.42 -16.32
N THR A 9 34.10 -3.88 -15.13
CA THR A 9 33.66 -5.26 -14.86
C THR A 9 32.43 -5.24 -13.94
N ILE A 10 31.34 -5.79 -14.42
CA ILE A 10 30.14 -5.98 -13.58
C ILE A 10 30.49 -7.07 -12.54
N PRO A 11 30.34 -6.82 -11.24
CA PRO A 11 30.59 -7.84 -10.22
C PRO A 11 29.71 -9.08 -10.45
N GLU A 12 30.30 -10.24 -10.30
CA GLU A 12 29.67 -11.55 -10.56
C GLU A 12 28.33 -11.72 -9.80
N TRP A 13 28.29 -11.33 -8.52
CA TRP A 13 27.05 -11.38 -7.72
C TRP A 13 25.87 -10.56 -8.28
N LYS A 14 26.17 -9.50 -9.10
CA LYS A 14 25.09 -8.72 -9.74
C LYS A 14 24.52 -9.43 -10.95
N GLN A 15 25.36 -10.20 -11.63
CA GLN A 15 24.91 -11.02 -12.74
C GLN A 15 24.08 -12.18 -12.21
N GLU A 16 24.57 -12.86 -11.19
CA GLU A 16 23.84 -13.92 -10.49
C GLU A 16 22.46 -13.44 -9.98
N GLU A 17 22.42 -12.25 -9.35
CA GLU A 17 21.15 -11.68 -8.87
C GLU A 17 20.18 -11.35 -10.02
N VAL A 18 20.68 -10.85 -11.16
CA VAL A 18 19.84 -10.61 -12.35
C VAL A 18 19.33 -11.93 -12.92
N ASP A 19 20.19 -12.95 -13.03
CA ASP A 19 19.82 -14.26 -13.53
C ASP A 19 18.74 -14.91 -12.63
N GLU A 20 18.90 -14.83 -11.29
CA GLU A 20 17.90 -15.28 -10.34
C GLU A 20 16.57 -14.51 -10.42
N LEU A 21 16.61 -13.20 -10.72
CA LEU A 21 15.40 -12.40 -10.92
C LEU A 21 14.69 -12.76 -12.23
N VAL A 22 15.45 -13.02 -13.30
CA VAL A 22 14.92 -13.49 -14.57
C VAL A 22 14.22 -14.84 -14.37
N GLU A 23 14.90 -15.80 -13.72
CA GLU A 23 14.32 -17.10 -13.41
C GLU A 23 13.04 -16.97 -12.55
N PHE A 24 13.04 -16.03 -11.59
CA PHE A 24 11.84 -15.72 -10.81
C PHE A 24 10.70 -15.21 -11.70
N ILE A 25 10.96 -14.25 -12.60
CA ILE A 25 9.95 -13.68 -13.50
C ILE A 25 9.37 -14.76 -14.40
N GLU A 26 10.22 -15.60 -15.00
CA GLU A 26 9.82 -16.66 -15.92
C GLU A 26 9.08 -17.84 -15.24
N SER A 27 9.21 -17.96 -13.92
CA SER A 27 8.56 -19.05 -13.15
C SER A 27 7.07 -18.80 -12.87
N PHE A 28 6.56 -17.58 -13.13
CA PHE A 28 5.18 -17.20 -12.84
C PHE A 28 4.42 -16.74 -14.10
N ASN A 29 3.11 -17.04 -14.11
CA ASN A 29 2.21 -16.61 -15.19
C ASN A 29 1.86 -15.12 -15.09
N SER A 30 1.91 -14.56 -13.89
CA SER A 30 1.65 -13.16 -13.61
C SER A 30 2.73 -12.59 -12.71
N VAL A 31 3.29 -11.46 -13.09
CA VAL A 31 4.32 -10.76 -12.32
C VAL A 31 3.88 -9.31 -12.10
N GLY A 32 4.09 -8.80 -10.90
CA GLY A 32 3.72 -7.43 -10.54
C GLY A 32 4.82 -6.71 -9.77
N ILE A 33 4.64 -5.41 -9.67
CA ILE A 33 5.44 -4.52 -8.82
C ILE A 33 4.57 -4.08 -7.65
N VAL A 34 5.10 -4.25 -6.44
CA VAL A 34 4.41 -3.91 -5.19
C VAL A 34 5.22 -2.87 -4.44
N GLY A 35 4.59 -1.76 -4.07
CA GLY A 35 5.15 -0.78 -3.16
C GLY A 35 5.31 -1.38 -1.76
N VAL A 36 6.48 -1.17 -1.15
CA VAL A 36 6.79 -1.66 0.20
C VAL A 36 7.31 -0.53 1.11
N ALA A 37 7.13 0.70 0.69
CA ALA A 37 7.55 1.87 1.45
C ALA A 37 6.79 1.96 2.79
N GLY A 38 7.52 2.26 3.86
CA GLY A 38 6.93 2.39 5.19
C GLY A 38 6.48 1.08 5.86
N ILE A 39 6.65 -0.07 5.21
CA ILE A 39 6.29 -1.37 5.80
C ILE A 39 7.43 -1.87 6.69
N PRO A 40 7.20 -2.10 7.98
CA PRO A 40 8.21 -2.68 8.87
C PRO A 40 8.62 -4.09 8.42
N SER A 41 9.89 -4.46 8.62
CA SER A 41 10.43 -5.76 8.21
C SER A 41 9.65 -6.96 8.78
N ARG A 42 9.04 -6.81 9.97
CA ARG A 42 8.19 -7.84 10.57
C ARG A 42 6.92 -8.08 9.77
N GLN A 43 6.31 -7.00 9.26
CA GLN A 43 5.11 -7.10 8.41
C GLN A 43 5.44 -7.69 7.04
N LEU A 44 6.60 -7.34 6.45
CA LEU A 44 7.06 -7.98 5.21
C LEU A 44 7.25 -9.49 5.36
N GLN A 45 7.73 -9.94 6.52
CA GLN A 45 7.85 -11.37 6.79
C GLN A 45 6.51 -12.06 7.06
N ALA A 46 5.56 -11.37 7.69
CA ALA A 46 4.20 -11.86 7.84
C ALA A 46 3.54 -12.04 6.47
N MET A 47 3.67 -11.04 5.60
CA MET A 47 3.21 -11.07 4.22
C MET A 47 3.71 -12.29 3.43
N ARG A 48 5.02 -12.54 3.45
CA ARG A 48 5.58 -13.72 2.77
C ARG A 48 4.97 -15.02 3.26
N ARG A 49 4.61 -15.09 4.55
CA ARG A 49 3.96 -16.28 5.11
C ARG A 49 2.49 -16.38 4.72
N GLU A 50 1.78 -15.27 4.65
CA GLU A 50 0.36 -15.21 4.25
C GLU A 50 0.18 -15.52 2.77
N LEU A 51 1.09 -15.02 1.92
CA LEU A 51 1.07 -15.25 0.49
C LEU A 51 1.68 -16.62 0.09
N HIS A 52 2.32 -17.32 1.05
CA HIS A 52 2.98 -18.58 0.76
C HIS A 52 2.00 -19.61 0.18
N GLY A 53 2.27 -20.03 -1.05
CA GLY A 53 1.45 -20.96 -1.81
C GLY A 53 0.52 -20.32 -2.84
N SER A 54 0.25 -19.02 -2.74
CA SER A 54 -0.51 -18.26 -3.74
C SER A 54 0.37 -17.28 -4.52
N ALA A 55 1.37 -16.68 -3.87
CA ALA A 55 2.31 -15.78 -4.51
C ALA A 55 3.66 -15.80 -3.79
N ASP A 56 4.72 -15.46 -4.52
CA ASP A 56 6.06 -15.26 -3.98
C ASP A 56 6.50 -13.80 -4.14
N VAL A 57 7.27 -13.31 -3.17
CA VAL A 57 7.75 -11.91 -3.15
C VAL A 57 9.26 -11.88 -3.09
N ARG A 58 9.86 -11.21 -4.08
CA ARG A 58 11.30 -11.01 -4.19
C ARG A 58 11.66 -9.53 -4.09
N MET A 59 12.57 -9.19 -3.20
CA MET A 59 13.11 -7.84 -3.07
C MET A 59 14.54 -7.81 -3.58
N SER A 60 14.81 -6.86 -4.45
CA SER A 60 16.16 -6.59 -4.94
C SER A 60 16.35 -5.08 -5.14
N ARG A 61 17.50 -4.68 -5.65
CA ARG A 61 17.76 -3.29 -5.99
C ARG A 61 17.03 -2.94 -7.28
N ASN A 62 16.34 -1.81 -7.31
CA ASN A 62 15.60 -1.35 -8.49
C ASN A 62 16.42 -1.45 -9.81
N THR A 63 17.69 -1.11 -9.76
CA THR A 63 18.56 -1.19 -10.95
C THR A 63 18.81 -2.61 -11.45
N LEU A 64 18.76 -3.62 -10.58
CA LEU A 64 18.88 -5.02 -10.96
C LEU A 64 17.50 -5.57 -11.39
N THR A 65 16.44 -5.16 -10.72
CA THR A 65 15.06 -5.48 -11.10
C THR A 65 14.75 -4.97 -12.51
N VAL A 66 15.06 -3.71 -12.82
CA VAL A 66 14.88 -3.14 -14.17
C VAL A 66 15.66 -3.96 -15.21
N ARG A 67 16.91 -4.33 -14.92
CA ARG A 67 17.70 -5.14 -15.84
C ARG A 67 17.15 -6.54 -16.06
N ALA A 68 16.58 -7.14 -15.03
CA ALA A 68 15.95 -8.44 -15.16
C ALA A 68 14.66 -8.35 -16.00
N LEU A 69 13.82 -7.32 -15.77
CA LEU A 69 12.64 -7.05 -16.58
C LEU A 69 12.99 -6.80 -18.05
N ASP A 70 14.03 -6.01 -18.32
CA ASP A 70 14.53 -5.74 -19.68
C ASP A 70 15.15 -6.98 -20.36
N ALA A 71 15.56 -7.98 -19.59
CA ALA A 71 16.18 -9.20 -20.12
C ALA A 71 15.13 -10.27 -20.49
N VAL A 72 13.92 -10.16 -19.97
CA VAL A 72 12.79 -11.05 -20.30
C VAL A 72 12.02 -10.42 -21.47
N ASP A 73 12.15 -11.04 -22.65
CA ASP A 73 11.46 -10.60 -23.88
C ASP A 73 10.03 -11.14 -23.88
N ASP A 74 9.02 -10.43 -23.44
CA ASP A 74 7.60 -10.85 -23.61
C ASP A 74 6.62 -9.72 -23.26
N GLY A 75 7.08 -8.45 -23.20
CA GLY A 75 6.27 -7.30 -22.80
C GLY A 75 6.34 -7.00 -21.32
N VAL A 76 7.03 -7.84 -20.53
CA VAL A 76 7.24 -7.65 -19.07
C VAL A 76 8.08 -6.39 -18.79
N GLU A 77 8.88 -5.95 -19.75
CA GLU A 77 9.66 -4.72 -19.68
C GLU A 77 8.81 -3.47 -19.40
N ALA A 78 7.52 -3.50 -19.74
CA ALA A 78 6.58 -2.42 -19.41
C ALA A 78 6.46 -2.17 -17.90
N LEU A 79 6.73 -3.17 -17.06
CA LEU A 79 6.76 -3.01 -15.61
C LEU A 79 7.91 -2.12 -15.11
N THR A 80 8.92 -1.82 -15.93
CA THR A 80 10.04 -0.96 -15.55
C THR A 80 9.61 0.46 -15.16
N GLU A 81 8.52 0.96 -15.76
CA GLU A 81 7.95 2.28 -15.45
C GLU A 81 7.44 2.37 -14.00
N TYR A 82 7.06 1.24 -13.43
CA TYR A 82 6.53 1.12 -12.06
C TYR A 82 7.63 0.86 -11.01
N VAL A 83 8.87 0.62 -11.42
CA VAL A 83 10.00 0.37 -10.51
C VAL A 83 10.55 1.68 -9.97
N SER A 84 9.88 2.25 -8.96
CA SER A 84 10.31 3.49 -8.31
C SER A 84 10.18 3.39 -6.78
N GLY A 85 11.03 4.11 -6.04
CA GLY A 85 11.00 4.09 -4.58
C GLY A 85 11.38 2.72 -3.98
N GLN A 86 10.68 2.32 -2.94
CA GLN A 86 10.85 1.01 -2.29
C GLN A 86 9.80 0.03 -2.84
N VAL A 87 10.24 -0.85 -3.71
CA VAL A 87 9.37 -1.82 -4.37
C VAL A 87 9.90 -3.25 -4.24
N ALA A 88 9.01 -4.21 -4.45
CA ALA A 88 9.33 -5.62 -4.56
C ALA A 88 8.66 -6.20 -5.82
N LEU A 89 9.25 -7.25 -6.39
CA LEU A 89 8.59 -8.10 -7.36
C LEU A 89 7.66 -9.07 -6.64
N ILE A 90 6.48 -9.28 -7.20
CA ILE A 90 5.57 -10.33 -6.77
C ILE A 90 5.23 -11.20 -7.98
N GLY A 91 5.28 -12.51 -7.81
CA GLY A 91 4.94 -13.49 -8.83
C GLY A 91 3.82 -14.40 -8.35
N THR A 92 2.86 -14.69 -9.21
CA THR A 92 1.78 -15.63 -8.93
C THR A 92 1.40 -16.44 -10.17
N ASN A 93 0.95 -17.69 -9.93
CA ASN A 93 0.33 -18.52 -10.94
C ASN A 93 -1.21 -18.51 -10.84
N ASP A 94 -1.72 -17.81 -9.82
CA ASP A 94 -3.15 -17.58 -9.64
C ASP A 94 -3.61 -16.32 -10.40
N ASN A 95 -4.92 -16.08 -10.39
CA ASN A 95 -5.51 -14.91 -11.03
C ASN A 95 -4.99 -13.59 -10.39
N PRO A 96 -4.44 -12.64 -11.17
CA PRO A 96 -3.91 -11.38 -10.67
C PRO A 96 -4.95 -10.53 -9.91
N PHE A 97 -6.23 -10.60 -10.27
CA PHE A 97 -7.32 -9.92 -9.55
C PHE A 97 -7.51 -10.51 -8.13
N GLY A 98 -7.36 -11.83 -7.98
CA GLY A 98 -7.39 -12.50 -6.68
C GLY A 98 -6.21 -12.07 -5.79
N LEU A 99 -5.03 -11.95 -6.38
CA LEU A 99 -3.84 -11.44 -5.70
C LEU A 99 -4.04 -9.99 -5.23
N PHE A 100 -4.58 -9.12 -6.07
CA PHE A 100 -4.90 -7.74 -5.71
C PHE A 100 -5.83 -7.69 -4.50
N LYS A 101 -6.94 -8.45 -4.54
CA LYS A 101 -7.91 -8.51 -3.44
C LYS A 101 -7.27 -9.00 -2.13
N GLN A 102 -6.34 -9.96 -2.19
CA GLN A 102 -5.57 -10.42 -1.02
C GLN A 102 -4.63 -9.33 -0.48
N LEU A 103 -3.96 -8.60 -1.36
CA LEU A 103 -3.08 -7.50 -0.98
C LEU A 103 -3.86 -6.36 -0.33
N GLU A 104 -4.99 -5.97 -0.90
CA GLU A 104 -5.91 -4.97 -0.33
C GLU A 104 -6.42 -5.40 1.06
N ALA A 105 -6.91 -6.62 1.20
CA ALA A 105 -7.40 -7.15 2.47
C ALA A 105 -6.32 -7.25 3.56
N SER A 106 -5.05 -7.23 3.18
CA SER A 106 -3.91 -7.29 4.09
C SER A 106 -3.35 -5.92 4.49
N LYS A 107 -3.96 -4.83 4.02
CA LYS A 107 -3.64 -3.47 4.49
C LYS A 107 -3.93 -3.39 5.98
N THR A 108 -3.01 -2.77 6.71
CA THR A 108 -3.12 -2.63 8.17
C THR A 108 -3.15 -1.15 8.50
N PRO A 109 -4.06 -0.71 9.36
CA PRO A 109 -4.03 0.63 9.90
C PRO A 109 -2.66 0.96 10.49
N ALA A 110 -2.21 2.19 10.33
CA ALA A 110 -0.95 2.67 10.89
C ALA A 110 -1.09 4.13 11.32
N PRO A 111 -0.35 4.54 12.37
CA PRO A 111 -0.29 5.93 12.78
C PRO A 111 0.34 6.79 11.67
N ILE A 112 -0.13 8.03 11.58
CA ILE A 112 0.45 9.05 10.71
C ILE A 112 1.33 9.96 11.55
N ASN A 113 2.50 10.35 11.02
CA ASN A 113 3.43 11.20 11.74
C ASN A 113 3.29 12.65 11.28
N ALA A 114 3.72 13.57 12.14
CA ALA A 114 3.83 14.98 11.77
C ALA A 114 4.74 15.17 10.55
N GLY A 115 4.31 16.04 9.63
CA GLY A 115 4.99 16.28 8.35
C GLY A 115 4.63 15.31 7.24
N GLU A 116 3.90 14.24 7.51
CA GLU A 116 3.34 13.36 6.46
C GLU A 116 2.08 13.96 5.85
N VAL A 117 1.80 13.62 4.61
CA VAL A 117 0.58 14.00 3.90
C VAL A 117 -0.51 12.97 4.17
N ALA A 118 -1.70 13.42 4.55
CA ALA A 118 -2.83 12.53 4.79
C ALA A 118 -3.31 11.89 3.46
N PRO A 119 -3.34 10.56 3.37
CA PRO A 119 -3.81 9.87 2.17
C PRO A 119 -5.33 9.94 1.99
N ASN A 120 -6.06 10.17 3.08
CA ASN A 120 -7.50 10.31 3.13
C ASN A 120 -7.86 11.38 4.18
N ALA A 121 -9.10 11.88 4.14
CA ALA A 121 -9.60 12.77 5.18
C ALA A 121 -9.56 12.07 6.56
N VAL A 122 -9.04 12.77 7.57
CA VAL A 122 -8.92 12.25 8.93
C VAL A 122 -10.12 12.70 9.73
N VAL A 123 -10.91 11.75 10.21
CA VAL A 123 -12.11 11.99 11.01
C VAL A 123 -11.92 11.45 12.41
N ILE A 124 -12.17 12.28 13.41
CA ILE A 124 -12.31 11.84 14.80
C ILE A 124 -13.80 11.56 15.04
N PRO A 125 -14.19 10.29 15.27
CA PRO A 125 -15.61 9.92 15.41
C PRO A 125 -16.21 10.45 16.71
N GLU A 126 -17.52 10.66 16.72
CA GLU A 126 -18.26 10.94 17.94
C GLU A 126 -18.15 9.76 18.93
N GLY A 127 -18.05 10.06 20.21
CA GLY A 127 -18.03 9.03 21.25
C GLY A 127 -17.14 9.36 22.43
N ASP A 128 -17.05 8.39 23.33
CA ASP A 128 -16.16 8.43 24.48
C ASP A 128 -14.73 8.12 24.03
N THR A 129 -13.81 9.02 24.34
CA THR A 129 -12.41 8.83 23.98
C THR A 129 -11.69 7.82 24.88
N GLY A 130 -12.27 7.48 26.02
CA GLY A 130 -11.62 6.65 27.05
C GLY A 130 -10.47 7.36 27.79
N VAL A 131 -10.27 8.66 27.52
CA VAL A 131 -9.21 9.47 28.16
C VAL A 131 -9.81 10.20 29.37
N ASP A 132 -9.06 10.18 30.49
CA ASP A 132 -9.47 10.87 31.70
C ASP A 132 -9.57 12.40 31.50
N PRO A 133 -10.49 13.08 32.22
CA PRO A 133 -10.62 14.53 32.14
C PRO A 133 -9.29 15.25 32.46
N GLY A 134 -8.80 16.05 31.52
CA GLY A 134 -7.53 16.72 31.66
C GLY A 134 -7.29 17.77 30.56
N PRO A 135 -6.05 18.22 30.38
CA PRO A 135 -5.71 19.22 29.38
C PRO A 135 -5.97 18.75 27.95
N PHE A 136 -6.05 17.43 27.73
CA PHE A 136 -6.27 16.81 26.41
C PHE A 136 -7.57 17.28 25.72
N VAL A 137 -8.62 17.65 26.48
CA VAL A 137 -9.82 18.25 25.89
C VAL A 137 -9.50 19.54 25.11
N GLY A 138 -8.53 20.32 25.63
CA GLY A 138 -8.06 21.53 24.92
C GLY A 138 -7.26 21.21 23.65
N GLU A 139 -6.49 20.14 23.67
CA GLU A 139 -5.74 19.66 22.50
C GLU A 139 -6.69 19.20 21.40
N LEU A 140 -7.72 18.43 21.74
CA LEU A 140 -8.78 18.03 20.83
C LEU A 140 -9.48 19.23 20.19
N GLN A 141 -9.81 20.26 20.97
CA GLN A 141 -10.44 21.46 20.46
C GLN A 141 -9.49 22.28 19.56
N THR A 142 -8.19 22.25 19.84
CA THR A 142 -7.18 22.94 19.02
C THR A 142 -7.08 22.32 17.64
N VAL A 143 -7.18 21.00 17.51
CA VAL A 143 -7.18 20.31 16.20
C VAL A 143 -8.55 20.32 15.51
N GLY A 144 -9.56 20.98 16.10
CA GLY A 144 -10.88 21.15 15.50
C GLY A 144 -11.92 20.08 15.88
N ALA A 145 -11.60 19.17 16.81
CA ALA A 145 -12.57 18.20 17.29
C ALA A 145 -13.54 18.82 18.30
N ALA A 146 -14.83 18.55 18.14
CA ALA A 146 -15.87 19.03 19.04
C ALA A 146 -15.91 18.20 20.33
N ALA A 147 -14.97 18.47 21.25
CA ALA A 147 -14.80 17.69 22.48
C ALA A 147 -15.29 18.46 23.73
N ARG A 148 -15.83 17.72 24.69
CA ARG A 148 -16.24 18.22 26.03
C ARG A 148 -16.07 17.15 27.09
N ILE A 149 -16.02 17.57 28.35
CA ILE A 149 -16.03 16.67 29.49
C ILE A 149 -17.49 16.33 29.84
N GLN A 150 -17.83 15.03 29.85
CA GLN A 150 -19.14 14.54 30.24
C GLN A 150 -18.96 13.22 31.00
N ASP A 151 -19.72 13.05 32.09
CA ASP A 151 -19.76 11.83 32.91
C ASP A 151 -18.40 11.33 33.42
N GLY A 152 -17.41 12.23 33.52
CA GLY A 152 -16.06 11.92 34.02
C GLY A 152 -15.10 11.43 32.95
N SER A 153 -15.43 11.60 31.68
CA SER A 153 -14.62 11.24 30.53
C SER A 153 -14.65 12.37 29.49
N ILE A 154 -13.72 12.37 28.56
CA ILE A 154 -13.73 13.29 27.41
C ILE A 154 -14.55 12.66 26.29
N MET A 155 -15.62 13.38 25.89
CA MET A 155 -16.52 12.96 24.83
C MET A 155 -16.35 13.85 23.60
N VAL A 156 -16.21 13.25 22.43
CA VAL A 156 -16.39 13.91 21.14
C VAL A 156 -17.87 13.94 20.82
N THR A 157 -18.42 15.11 20.53
CA THR A 157 -19.89 15.31 20.46
C THR A 157 -20.46 15.14 19.06
N GLU A 158 -19.62 15.13 18.05
CA GLU A 158 -19.96 14.91 16.66
C GLU A 158 -18.72 14.46 15.87
N ASP A 159 -18.92 13.74 14.77
CA ASP A 159 -17.84 13.39 13.88
C ASP A 159 -17.13 14.66 13.36
N SER A 160 -15.85 14.77 13.64
CA SER A 160 -15.06 15.98 13.33
C SER A 160 -13.99 15.64 12.30
N THR A 161 -14.13 16.17 11.07
CA THR A 161 -13.04 16.11 10.08
C THR A 161 -11.96 17.11 10.50
N VAL A 162 -10.82 16.60 10.92
CA VAL A 162 -9.71 17.39 11.46
C VAL A 162 -8.61 17.66 10.44
N LEU A 163 -8.60 16.92 9.33
CA LEU A 163 -7.69 17.12 8.22
C LEU A 163 -8.31 16.60 6.93
N GLU A 164 -8.14 17.33 5.83
CA GLU A 164 -8.60 16.89 4.52
C GLU A 164 -7.53 16.04 3.81
N GLU A 165 -7.96 15.25 2.82
CA GLU A 165 -7.05 14.49 1.97
C GLU A 165 -6.02 15.40 1.29
N GLY A 166 -4.75 15.01 1.32
CA GLY A 166 -3.65 15.76 0.71
C GLY A 166 -3.06 16.85 1.59
N GLU A 167 -3.61 17.13 2.76
CA GLU A 167 -3.05 18.08 3.72
C GLU A 167 -1.93 17.46 4.56
N VAL A 168 -1.05 18.32 5.08
CA VAL A 168 0.09 17.90 5.91
C VAL A 168 -0.34 17.85 7.37
N VAL A 169 -0.06 16.73 8.02
CA VAL A 169 -0.32 16.53 9.45
C VAL A 169 0.63 17.40 10.28
N ASP A 170 0.11 18.18 11.21
CA ASP A 170 0.90 18.93 12.18
C ASP A 170 1.25 18.10 13.43
N ASP A 171 2.14 18.62 14.27
CA ASP A 171 2.60 17.95 15.48
C ASP A 171 1.46 17.72 16.50
N ASP A 172 0.56 18.69 16.64
CA ASP A 172 -0.53 18.63 17.61
C ASP A 172 -1.55 17.56 17.19
N LEU A 173 -1.91 17.51 15.90
CA LEU A 173 -2.83 16.50 15.37
C LEU A 173 -2.23 15.11 15.45
N ALA A 174 -0.93 14.93 15.09
CA ALA A 174 -0.27 13.64 15.19
C ALA A 174 -0.31 13.09 16.63
N ASN A 175 -0.06 13.93 17.64
CA ASN A 175 -0.13 13.53 19.03
C ASN A 175 -1.55 13.14 19.47
N VAL A 176 -2.54 13.92 19.08
CA VAL A 176 -3.96 13.65 19.37
C VAL A 176 -4.40 12.31 18.77
N LEU A 177 -4.03 12.04 17.52
CA LEU A 177 -4.40 10.78 16.85
C LEU A 177 -3.76 9.57 17.55
N VAL A 178 -2.49 9.68 17.97
CA VAL A 178 -1.80 8.61 18.71
C VAL A 178 -2.46 8.36 20.07
N GLU A 179 -2.85 9.41 20.80
CA GLU A 179 -3.50 9.31 22.12
C GLU A 179 -4.89 8.66 22.01
N LEU A 180 -5.61 8.95 20.93
CA LEU A 180 -6.91 8.34 20.62
C LEU A 180 -6.79 6.93 20.02
N GLY A 181 -5.58 6.49 19.66
CA GLY A 181 -5.36 5.23 18.95
C GLY A 181 -5.98 5.22 17.53
N ILE A 182 -6.14 6.40 16.92
CA ILE A 182 -6.65 6.53 15.55
C ILE A 182 -5.47 6.39 14.59
N GLU A 183 -5.57 5.43 13.71
CA GLU A 183 -4.59 5.09 12.68
C GLU A 183 -5.15 5.37 11.28
N PRO A 184 -5.09 6.63 10.82
CA PRO A 184 -5.77 7.06 9.58
C PRO A 184 -5.05 6.63 8.30
N LYS A 185 -3.82 6.17 8.44
CA LYS A 185 -2.99 5.70 7.32
C LYS A 185 -3.14 4.20 7.18
N GLU A 186 -3.47 3.76 6.00
CA GLU A 186 -3.36 2.33 5.68
C GLU A 186 -1.95 2.07 5.13
N VAL A 187 -1.16 1.33 5.88
CA VAL A 187 0.13 0.82 5.41
C VAL A 187 -0.13 -0.53 4.78
N GLY A 188 -0.07 -0.55 3.49
CA GLY A 188 -0.33 -1.72 2.70
C GLY A 188 0.60 -1.82 1.51
N ARG A 189 0.36 -2.81 0.75
CA ARG A 189 1.11 -3.19 -0.43
C ARG A 189 0.32 -2.69 -1.62
N ASP A 190 0.68 -1.52 -2.09
CA ASP A 190 0.05 -0.99 -3.28
C ASP A 190 0.65 -1.70 -4.49
N LEU A 191 -0.16 -2.51 -5.14
CA LEU A 191 0.18 -3.10 -6.42
C LEU A 191 0.23 -1.95 -7.42
N THR A 192 1.42 -1.66 -7.95
CA THR A 192 1.63 -0.52 -8.84
C THR A 192 1.49 -0.88 -10.32
N GLY A 193 1.59 -2.15 -10.65
CA GLY A 193 1.36 -2.68 -11.98
C GLY A 193 1.50 -4.19 -12.00
N VAL A 194 0.72 -4.87 -12.85
CA VAL A 194 0.78 -6.33 -13.05
C VAL A 194 0.83 -6.64 -14.53
N TYR A 195 1.75 -7.51 -14.89
CA TYR A 195 1.81 -8.11 -16.21
C TYR A 195 1.33 -9.56 -16.14
N SER A 196 0.35 -9.90 -16.96
CA SER A 196 -0.23 -11.24 -17.02
C SER A 196 -0.68 -11.57 -18.44
N GLU A 197 -0.27 -12.73 -18.93
CA GLU A 197 -0.68 -13.26 -20.25
C GLU A 197 -0.55 -12.27 -21.43
N GLY A 198 0.52 -11.46 -21.43
CA GLY A 198 0.76 -10.50 -22.51
C GLY A 198 0.08 -9.14 -22.33
N VAL A 199 -0.58 -8.91 -21.19
CA VAL A 199 -1.29 -7.66 -20.87
C VAL A 199 -0.73 -7.04 -19.62
N LEU A 200 -0.42 -5.74 -19.69
CA LEU A 200 -0.12 -4.92 -18.52
C LEU A 200 -1.43 -4.36 -17.96
N PHE A 201 -1.65 -4.56 -16.68
CA PHE A 201 -2.78 -4.01 -15.93
C PHE A 201 -2.30 -2.92 -14.98
N GLU A 202 -2.94 -1.77 -15.03
CA GLU A 202 -2.75 -0.70 -14.05
C GLU A 202 -3.51 -1.01 -12.75
N PRO A 203 -3.15 -0.38 -11.62
CA PRO A 203 -3.81 -0.64 -10.33
C PRO A 203 -5.33 -0.49 -10.39
N ASP A 204 -5.82 0.55 -11.06
CA ASP A 204 -7.25 0.84 -11.17
C ASP A 204 -8.01 -0.23 -11.99
N GLU A 205 -7.32 -0.87 -12.93
CA GLU A 205 -7.91 -1.95 -13.73
C GLU A 205 -8.01 -3.27 -12.96
N VAL A 206 -7.09 -3.49 -12.01
CA VAL A 206 -7.08 -4.69 -11.16
C VAL A 206 -7.99 -4.50 -9.94
N ALA A 207 -8.31 -3.27 -9.57
CA ALA A 207 -9.20 -2.91 -8.46
C ALA A 207 -10.69 -3.20 -8.74
N ILE A 208 -11.05 -3.60 -9.96
CA ILE A 208 -12.42 -3.91 -10.32
C ILE A 208 -12.89 -5.16 -9.55
N ASP A 209 -13.94 -5.02 -8.74
CA ASP A 209 -14.59 -6.16 -8.09
C ASP A 209 -15.41 -6.96 -9.13
N VAL A 210 -14.80 -8.03 -9.61
CA VAL A 210 -15.40 -8.93 -10.62
C VAL A 210 -16.70 -9.53 -10.10
N ASP A 211 -16.85 -9.73 -8.80
CA ASP A 211 -18.05 -10.29 -8.20
C ASP A 211 -19.21 -9.27 -8.20
N GLU A 212 -18.90 -7.99 -7.95
CA GLU A 212 -19.86 -6.88 -8.04
C GLU A 212 -20.32 -6.69 -9.50
N TYR A 213 -19.41 -6.66 -10.45
CA TYR A 213 -19.74 -6.60 -11.88
C TYR A 213 -20.59 -7.77 -12.36
N ALA A 214 -20.27 -8.98 -11.90
CA ALA A 214 -21.06 -10.16 -12.24
C ALA A 214 -22.46 -10.13 -11.60
N ALA A 215 -22.60 -9.53 -10.41
CA ALA A 215 -23.88 -9.32 -9.76
C ALA A 215 -24.73 -8.28 -10.52
N ASP A 216 -24.12 -7.19 -10.95
CA ASP A 216 -24.76 -6.13 -11.72
C ASP A 216 -25.23 -6.62 -13.10
N ILE A 217 -24.43 -7.40 -13.80
CA ILE A 217 -24.80 -8.04 -15.06
C ILE A 217 -25.99 -9.00 -14.86
N ARG A 218 -25.96 -9.81 -13.78
CA ARG A 218 -27.09 -10.71 -13.49
C ARG A 218 -28.38 -9.94 -13.13
N SER A 219 -28.23 -8.85 -12.38
CA SER A 219 -29.33 -7.94 -12.01
C SER A 219 -29.93 -7.26 -13.24
N ALA A 220 -29.08 -6.72 -14.12
CA ALA A 220 -29.53 -6.11 -15.38
C ALA A 220 -30.19 -7.11 -16.32
N ALA A 221 -29.68 -8.34 -16.42
CA ALA A 221 -30.29 -9.42 -17.21
C ALA A 221 -31.64 -9.89 -16.64
N ALA A 222 -31.82 -9.80 -15.32
CA ALA A 222 -33.11 -10.14 -14.67
C ALA A 222 -34.16 -9.03 -14.84
N ALA A 223 -33.73 -7.76 -14.89
CA ALA A 223 -34.61 -6.60 -15.08
C ALA A 223 -35.10 -6.43 -16.53
N GLY A 224 -34.43 -7.07 -17.49
CA GLY A 224 -34.77 -7.01 -18.93
C GLY A 224 -35.73 -8.12 -19.42
N ARG A 225 -36.39 -8.86 -18.50
CA ARG A 225 -37.37 -9.90 -18.84
C ARG A 225 -38.78 -9.50 -18.54
#